data_bc6a6a41af5c6d723e0ed1521c8577a4
#
_entry.id   bc6a6a41af5c6d723e0ed1521c8577a4
#
_cell.length_a   1.000
_cell.length_b   1.000
_cell.length_c   1.000
_cell.angle_alpha   90.00
_cell.angle_beta   90.00
_cell.angle_gamma   90.00
#
_symmetry.space_group_name_H-M   'P 1'
#
loop_
_entity.id
_entity.type
_entity.pdbx_description
1 polymer ?
#
loop_
_entity_poly.entity_id
_entity_poly.type
_entity_poly.pdbx_seq_one_letter_code
_entity_poly.pdbx_strand_id
1 'polypeptide(L)'
;DLRGNRKPWIMFFSIAFVISMCFLWYALPGAPNGVWLIMIAMTAATAAIAFAEVFNNAMLPSIETEDKVGYLSGLGYGLGYFGGLVALILFLIFFVNAEVPPFGLDSETFENIRIVGPVAAFWYALFIVPFFLFTPDVKSIQISVVNSIRKGLQNFFDTLRKVRDFKNVITFLFARMFYQDALNAMFIFGGIYAAQVLDWGFQELLILGIIVNIFAAPGAILGGWFNDRIGAKRVVMISVVGLMVTSVMAVSITRDTLFFVIPIDAYSYTVNEYTFGLYESIGEVFYVLVVIFLGTFSGPAQA
;
A
#
# COMPACT_ATOMS: atom_id res chain seq x y z
N ASP A 1 14.66 8.05 18.59
CA ASP A 1 14.97 6.83 19.33
C ASP A 1 15.71 7.02 20.67
N LEU A 2 15.74 8.24 21.17
CA LEU A 2 16.44 8.59 22.42
C LEU A 2 15.76 8.03 23.68
N ARG A 3 14.52 7.63 23.56
CA ARG A 3 13.72 7.07 24.66
C ARG A 3 13.76 5.56 24.74
N GLY A 4 14.13 4.90 23.66
CA GLY A 4 14.22 3.45 23.51
C GLY A 4 12.88 2.78 23.20
N ASN A 5 11.78 3.13 23.88
CA ASN A 5 10.48 2.52 23.65
C ASN A 5 9.76 3.10 22.43
N ARG A 6 9.25 2.24 21.57
CA ARG A 6 8.60 2.59 20.29
C ARG A 6 7.09 2.41 20.30
N LYS A 7 6.58 1.50 21.11
CA LYS A 7 5.14 1.22 21.20
C LYS A 7 4.26 2.45 21.50
N PRO A 8 4.61 3.39 22.41
CA PRO A 8 3.79 4.58 22.64
C PRO A 8 3.63 5.46 21.41
N TRP A 9 4.67 5.56 20.55
CA TRP A 9 4.62 6.29 19.30
C TRP A 9 3.75 5.59 18.27
N ILE A 10 3.90 4.27 18.14
CA ILE A 10 3.04 3.47 17.27
C ILE A 10 1.58 3.61 17.71
N MET A 11 1.29 3.55 19.01
CA MET A 11 -0.07 3.76 19.53
C MET A 11 -0.62 5.14 19.18
N PHE A 12 0.15 6.20 19.39
CA PHE A 12 -0.27 7.56 19.07
C PHE A 12 -0.64 7.71 17.58
N PHE A 13 0.22 7.25 16.69
CA PHE A 13 -0.04 7.31 15.25
C PHE A 13 -1.15 6.36 14.81
N SER A 14 -1.29 5.20 15.43
CA SER A 14 -2.41 4.29 15.18
C SER A 14 -3.76 4.91 15.53
N ILE A 15 -3.85 5.59 16.68
CA ILE A 15 -5.06 6.32 17.07
C ILE A 15 -5.36 7.45 16.07
N ALA A 16 -4.34 8.21 15.67
CA ALA A 16 -4.49 9.27 14.67
C ALA A 16 -5.00 8.71 13.33
N PHE A 17 -4.47 7.57 12.88
CA PHE A 17 -4.94 6.87 11.68
C PHE A 17 -6.41 6.46 11.80
N VAL A 18 -6.79 5.77 12.88
CA VAL A 18 -8.18 5.31 13.12
C VAL A 18 -9.16 6.48 13.11
N ILE A 19 -8.84 7.57 13.81
CA ILE A 19 -9.67 8.77 13.84
C ILE A 19 -9.82 9.35 12.43
N SER A 20 -8.72 9.51 11.70
CA SER A 20 -8.71 10.08 10.35
C SER A 20 -9.54 9.24 9.38
N MET A 21 -9.44 7.91 9.44
CA MET A 21 -10.22 7.00 8.60
C MET A 21 -11.72 7.06 8.94
N CYS A 22 -12.09 7.21 10.21
CA CYS A 22 -13.50 7.37 10.63
C CYS A 22 -14.10 8.68 10.11
N PHE A 23 -13.30 9.75 9.96
CA PHE A 23 -13.78 11.00 9.39
C PHE A 23 -14.20 10.89 7.92
N LEU A 24 -13.73 9.89 7.17
CA LEU A 24 -14.15 9.65 5.79
C LEU A 24 -15.65 9.30 5.68
N TRP A 25 -16.27 8.85 6.74
CA TRP A 25 -17.74 8.66 6.78
C TRP A 25 -18.52 9.93 6.43
N TYR A 26 -18.01 11.09 6.81
CA TYR A 26 -18.65 12.39 6.57
C TYR A 26 -18.35 12.97 5.17
N ALA A 27 -17.70 12.23 4.29
CA ALA A 27 -17.39 12.63 2.92
C ALA A 27 -18.64 12.50 2.03
N LEU A 28 -19.59 13.42 2.19
CA LEU A 28 -20.84 13.43 1.43
C LEU A 28 -20.60 13.88 -0.01
N PRO A 29 -21.11 13.14 -1.01
CA PRO A 29 -21.06 13.56 -2.40
C PRO A 29 -21.81 14.89 -2.60
N GLY A 30 -21.20 15.82 -3.33
CA GLY A 30 -21.77 17.14 -3.60
C GLY A 30 -21.71 18.14 -2.44
N ALA A 31 -21.22 17.77 -1.26
CA ALA A 31 -21.02 18.70 -0.17
C ALA A 31 -19.91 19.72 -0.50
N PRO A 32 -20.09 21.03 -0.28
CA PRO A 32 -19.10 22.06 -0.63
C PRO A 32 -17.72 21.84 0.00
N ASN A 33 -17.67 21.24 1.19
CA ASN A 33 -16.45 20.97 1.94
C ASN A 33 -16.03 19.49 1.90
N GLY A 34 -16.74 18.64 1.17
CA GLY A 34 -16.48 17.20 1.13
C GLY A 34 -15.08 16.86 0.62
N VAL A 35 -14.63 17.52 -0.44
CA VAL A 35 -13.31 17.32 -1.02
C VAL A 35 -12.19 17.70 -0.04
N TRP A 36 -12.33 18.84 0.64
CA TRP A 36 -11.34 19.26 1.65
C TRP A 36 -11.29 18.31 2.84
N LEU A 37 -12.44 17.82 3.28
CA LEU A 37 -12.50 16.81 4.35
C LEU A 37 -11.76 15.54 3.95
N ILE A 38 -12.01 15.02 2.75
CA ILE A 38 -11.33 13.84 2.23
C ILE A 38 -9.83 14.10 2.14
N MET A 39 -9.40 15.21 1.56
CA MET A 39 -7.98 15.53 1.42
C MET A 39 -7.26 15.60 2.78
N ILE A 40 -7.84 16.28 3.75
CA ILE A 40 -7.25 16.41 5.09
C ILE A 40 -7.23 15.05 5.81
N ALA A 41 -8.34 14.32 5.80
CA ALA A 41 -8.45 13.02 6.46
C ALA A 41 -7.48 11.99 5.83
N MET A 42 -7.42 11.91 4.50
CA MET A 42 -6.50 11.01 3.81
C MET A 42 -5.04 11.39 4.02
N THR A 43 -4.70 12.67 3.98
CA THR A 43 -3.34 13.13 4.26
C THR A 43 -2.92 12.81 5.69
N ALA A 44 -3.80 13.05 6.66
CA ALA A 44 -3.54 12.73 8.06
C ALA A 44 -3.42 11.21 8.28
N ALA A 45 -4.29 10.41 7.67
CA ALA A 45 -4.23 8.94 7.74
C ALA A 45 -2.93 8.40 7.13
N THR A 46 -2.58 8.86 5.93
CA THR A 46 -1.36 8.42 5.23
C THR A 46 -0.09 8.81 6.02
N ALA A 47 -0.04 10.03 6.54
CA ALA A 47 1.08 10.45 7.39
C ALA A 47 1.15 9.61 8.68
N ALA A 48 0.03 9.39 9.33
CA ALA A 48 -0.03 8.62 10.57
C ALA A 48 0.44 7.18 10.37
N ILE A 49 -0.06 6.48 9.34
CA ILE A 49 0.36 5.09 9.08
C ILE A 49 1.83 5.00 8.68
N ALA A 50 2.33 5.96 7.87
CA ALA A 50 3.75 6.00 7.50
C ALA A 50 4.67 6.16 8.71
N PHE A 51 4.33 7.03 9.67
CA PHE A 51 5.10 7.15 10.92
C PHE A 51 5.00 5.88 11.77
N ALA A 52 3.82 5.27 11.89
CA ALA A 52 3.66 4.00 12.61
C ALA A 52 4.54 2.90 12.00
N GLU A 53 4.59 2.80 10.67
CA GLU A 53 5.42 1.87 9.93
C GLU A 53 6.93 2.10 10.17
N VAL A 54 7.39 3.35 10.16
CA VAL A 54 8.80 3.69 10.45
C VAL A 54 9.21 3.18 11.85
N PHE A 55 8.36 3.40 12.86
CA PHE A 55 8.63 2.90 14.21
C PHE A 55 8.56 1.39 14.30
N ASN A 56 7.62 0.76 13.59
CA ASN A 56 7.49 -0.69 13.54
C ASN A 56 8.72 -1.33 12.87
N ASN A 57 9.14 -0.84 11.70
CA ASN A 57 10.32 -1.34 10.99
C ASN A 57 11.60 -1.16 11.81
N ALA A 58 11.70 -0.08 12.60
CA ALA A 58 12.81 0.11 13.52
C ALA A 58 12.87 -0.94 14.66
N MET A 59 11.79 -1.68 14.92
CA MET A 59 11.78 -2.77 15.91
C MET A 59 12.32 -4.10 15.36
N LEU A 60 12.31 -4.32 14.05
CA LEU A 60 12.72 -5.58 13.41
C LEU A 60 14.11 -6.08 13.87
N PRO A 61 15.17 -5.24 13.90
CA PRO A 61 16.50 -5.70 14.35
C PRO A 61 16.58 -6.07 15.83
N SER A 62 15.56 -5.73 16.63
CA SER A 62 15.49 -6.11 18.04
C SER A 62 14.70 -7.40 18.29
N ILE A 63 14.04 -7.93 17.26
CA ILE A 63 13.18 -9.12 17.34
C ILE A 63 13.89 -10.34 16.79
N GLU A 64 14.70 -10.17 15.72
CA GLU A 64 15.39 -11.27 15.03
C GLU A 64 16.84 -10.91 14.71
N THR A 65 17.64 -11.93 14.41
CA THR A 65 19.04 -11.80 14.01
C THR A 65 19.19 -11.19 12.61
N GLU A 66 20.32 -10.54 12.35
CA GLU A 66 20.56 -9.80 11.09
C GLU A 66 20.42 -10.68 9.83
N ASP A 67 20.73 -11.98 9.92
CA ASP A 67 20.64 -12.95 8.83
C ASP A 67 19.21 -13.34 8.43
N LYS A 68 18.21 -13.00 9.24
CA LYS A 68 16.78 -13.31 9.01
C LYS A 68 15.87 -12.09 8.95
N VAL A 69 16.40 -10.89 9.10
CA VAL A 69 15.61 -9.64 9.06
C VAL A 69 14.90 -9.48 7.72
N GLY A 70 15.56 -9.83 6.60
CA GLY A 70 14.95 -9.78 5.27
C GLY A 70 13.75 -10.72 5.14
N TYR A 71 13.88 -11.97 5.58
CA TYR A 71 12.77 -12.92 5.58
C TYR A 71 11.61 -12.46 6.46
N LEU A 72 11.89 -11.96 7.67
CA LEU A 72 10.87 -11.44 8.58
C LEU A 72 10.14 -10.24 8.00
N SER A 73 10.87 -9.31 7.37
CA SER A 73 10.29 -8.16 6.67
C SER A 73 9.37 -8.63 5.54
N GLY A 74 9.87 -9.52 4.67
CA GLY A 74 9.08 -10.08 3.55
C GLY A 74 7.84 -10.84 4.01
N LEU A 75 7.93 -11.59 5.10
CA LEU A 75 6.79 -12.27 5.71
C LEU A 75 5.76 -11.26 6.23
N GLY A 76 6.21 -10.18 6.88
CA GLY A 76 5.34 -9.10 7.36
C GLY A 76 4.57 -8.43 6.23
N TYR A 77 5.25 -8.05 5.15
CA TYR A 77 4.61 -7.50 3.94
C TYR A 77 3.69 -8.51 3.26
N GLY A 78 4.11 -9.77 3.13
CA GLY A 78 3.27 -10.83 2.55
C GLY A 78 1.97 -11.06 3.32
N LEU A 79 2.04 -11.10 4.65
CA LEU A 79 0.86 -11.17 5.52
C LEU A 79 0.00 -9.90 5.42
N GLY A 80 0.62 -8.73 5.27
CA GLY A 80 -0.08 -7.47 5.04
C GLY A 80 -0.89 -7.49 3.74
N TYR A 81 -0.30 -7.95 2.64
CA TYR A 81 -1.00 -8.14 1.37
C TYR A 81 -2.13 -9.17 1.48
N PHE A 82 -1.90 -10.28 2.18
CA PHE A 82 -2.95 -11.27 2.43
C PHE A 82 -4.10 -10.69 3.25
N GLY A 83 -3.80 -9.93 4.31
CA GLY A 83 -4.79 -9.21 5.11
C GLY A 83 -5.58 -8.18 4.29
N GLY A 84 -4.90 -7.44 3.40
CA GLY A 84 -5.52 -6.52 2.46
C GLY A 84 -6.44 -7.24 1.46
N LEU A 85 -6.01 -8.39 0.94
CA LEU A 85 -6.83 -9.24 0.07
C LEU A 85 -8.13 -9.67 0.74
N VAL A 86 -8.04 -10.19 1.97
CA VAL A 86 -9.23 -10.61 2.75
C VAL A 86 -10.16 -9.40 2.97
N ALA A 87 -9.63 -8.25 3.35
CA ALA A 87 -10.42 -7.03 3.56
C ALA A 87 -11.14 -6.59 2.27
N LEU A 88 -10.44 -6.59 1.11
CA LEU A 88 -11.03 -6.24 -0.19
C LEU A 88 -12.15 -7.19 -0.60
N ILE A 89 -11.95 -8.51 -0.43
CA ILE A 89 -12.97 -9.53 -0.76
C ILE A 89 -14.21 -9.34 0.14
N LEU A 90 -14.00 -9.17 1.45
CA LEU A 90 -15.11 -8.95 2.38
C LEU A 90 -15.87 -7.68 2.01
N PHE A 91 -15.15 -6.60 1.70
CA PHE A 91 -15.76 -5.35 1.30
C PHE A 91 -16.57 -5.49 -0.01
N LEU A 92 -16.01 -6.16 -1.02
CA LEU A 92 -16.67 -6.41 -2.29
C LEU A 92 -17.98 -7.20 -2.10
N ILE A 93 -17.93 -8.28 -1.32
CA ILE A 93 -19.09 -9.17 -1.12
C ILE A 93 -20.18 -8.49 -0.28
N PHE A 94 -19.81 -7.87 0.84
CA PHE A 94 -20.79 -7.40 1.80
C PHE A 94 -21.30 -5.98 1.54
N PHE A 95 -20.53 -5.11 0.87
CA PHE A 95 -20.89 -3.71 0.73
C PHE A 95 -21.11 -3.29 -0.73
N VAL A 96 -20.36 -3.84 -1.68
CA VAL A 96 -20.45 -3.42 -3.09
C VAL A 96 -21.49 -4.26 -3.85
N ASN A 97 -21.39 -5.58 -3.77
CA ASN A 97 -22.24 -6.51 -4.52
C ASN A 97 -23.48 -6.96 -3.72
N ALA A 98 -23.68 -6.47 -2.50
CA ALA A 98 -24.85 -6.83 -1.72
C ALA A 98 -26.11 -6.13 -2.27
N GLU A 99 -27.15 -6.89 -2.60
CA GLU A 99 -28.46 -6.33 -2.98
C GLU A 99 -29.04 -5.46 -1.87
N VAL A 100 -28.83 -5.86 -0.61
CA VAL A 100 -29.20 -5.09 0.57
C VAL A 100 -27.93 -4.94 1.42
N PRO A 101 -27.30 -3.75 1.42
CA PRO A 101 -26.11 -3.52 2.24
C PRO A 101 -26.39 -3.76 3.72
N PRO A 102 -25.43 -4.35 4.49
CA PRO A 102 -25.59 -4.55 5.93
C PRO A 102 -25.81 -3.21 6.65
N PHE A 103 -26.40 -3.30 7.84
CA PHE A 103 -26.69 -2.15 8.71
C PHE A 103 -27.70 -1.14 8.16
N GLY A 104 -28.42 -1.45 7.08
CA GLY A 104 -29.40 -0.55 6.47
C GLY A 104 -28.76 0.66 5.79
N LEU A 105 -27.54 0.50 5.26
CA LEU A 105 -26.83 1.55 4.54
C LEU A 105 -27.55 1.89 3.23
N ASP A 106 -27.66 3.19 2.95
CA ASP A 106 -28.28 3.70 1.75
C ASP A 106 -27.27 3.79 0.58
N SER A 107 -27.55 3.03 -0.49
CA SER A 107 -26.74 3.03 -1.69
C SER A 107 -26.93 4.29 -2.54
N GLU A 108 -28.09 4.99 -2.44
CA GLU A 108 -28.34 6.22 -3.19
C GLU A 108 -27.45 7.38 -2.69
N THR A 109 -27.14 7.39 -1.39
CA THR A 109 -26.23 8.36 -0.77
C THR A 109 -24.77 7.84 -0.66
N PHE A 110 -24.46 6.73 -1.31
CA PHE A 110 -23.12 6.09 -1.29
C PHE A 110 -22.64 5.69 0.11
N GLU A 111 -23.54 5.42 1.05
CA GLU A 111 -23.17 4.98 2.39
C GLU A 111 -22.44 3.64 2.40
N ASN A 112 -22.84 2.74 1.51
CA ASN A 112 -22.20 1.44 1.27
C ASN A 112 -20.73 1.56 0.81
N ILE A 113 -20.34 2.69 0.23
CA ILE A 113 -18.94 2.98 -0.16
C ILE A 113 -18.24 3.80 0.94
N ARG A 114 -18.91 4.79 1.52
CA ARG A 114 -18.34 5.65 2.58
C ARG A 114 -17.96 4.90 3.85
N ILE A 115 -18.64 3.77 4.12
CA ILE A 115 -18.32 2.87 5.25
C ILE A 115 -16.92 2.27 5.17
N VAL A 116 -16.25 2.30 4.00
CA VAL A 116 -14.86 1.80 3.82
C VAL A 116 -13.91 2.40 4.84
N GLY A 117 -13.99 3.71 5.09
CA GLY A 117 -13.13 4.39 6.05
C GLY A 117 -13.25 3.78 7.46
N PRO A 118 -14.43 3.80 8.08
CA PRO A 118 -14.67 3.16 9.38
C PRO A 118 -14.35 1.65 9.42
N VAL A 119 -14.66 0.89 8.35
CA VAL A 119 -14.35 -0.55 8.29
C VAL A 119 -12.85 -0.77 8.25
N ALA A 120 -12.10 0.00 7.46
CA ALA A 120 -10.64 -0.07 7.42
C ALA A 120 -10.02 0.34 8.78
N ALA A 121 -10.57 1.35 9.45
CA ALA A 121 -10.16 1.74 10.79
C ALA A 121 -10.36 0.61 11.81
N PHE A 122 -11.52 -0.04 11.77
CA PHE A 122 -11.82 -1.19 12.63
C PHE A 122 -10.90 -2.38 12.31
N TRP A 123 -10.68 -2.69 11.03
CA TRP A 123 -9.78 -3.74 10.58
C TRP A 123 -8.36 -3.52 11.11
N TYR A 124 -7.83 -2.32 10.91
CA TYR A 124 -6.52 -1.95 11.44
C TYR A 124 -6.46 -2.05 12.98
N ALA A 125 -7.46 -1.50 13.68
CA ALA A 125 -7.52 -1.54 15.14
C ALA A 125 -7.55 -2.97 15.67
N LEU A 126 -8.29 -3.88 15.03
CA LEU A 126 -8.38 -5.30 15.42
C LEU A 126 -7.01 -5.99 15.30
N PHE A 127 -6.32 -5.80 14.18
CA PHE A 127 -5.07 -6.50 13.90
C PHE A 127 -3.84 -5.88 14.57
N ILE A 128 -3.89 -4.63 15.01
CA ILE A 128 -2.78 -4.03 15.76
C ILE A 128 -2.79 -4.39 17.26
N VAL A 129 -3.93 -4.83 17.81
CA VAL A 129 -4.03 -5.24 19.23
C VAL A 129 -3.04 -6.35 19.58
N PRO A 130 -2.91 -7.46 18.82
CA PRO A 130 -1.91 -8.50 19.10
C PRO A 130 -0.47 -7.97 19.14
N PHE A 131 -0.13 -7.02 18.29
CA PHE A 131 1.17 -6.36 18.33
C PHE A 131 1.43 -5.70 19.69
N PHE A 132 0.47 -4.95 20.22
CA PHE A 132 0.62 -4.31 21.54
C PHE A 132 0.70 -5.31 22.69
N LEU A 133 0.01 -6.43 22.59
CA LEU A 133 -0.05 -7.46 23.64
C LEU A 133 1.20 -8.34 23.65
N PHE A 134 1.68 -8.77 22.48
CA PHE A 134 2.66 -9.86 22.40
C PHE A 134 4.07 -9.42 21.96
N THR A 135 4.23 -8.30 21.23
CA THR A 135 5.56 -7.87 20.79
C THR A 135 6.33 -7.24 21.95
N PRO A 136 7.57 -7.63 22.24
CA PRO A 136 8.39 -6.97 23.25
C PRO A 136 8.78 -5.55 22.81
N ASP A 137 8.94 -4.64 23.77
CA ASP A 137 9.46 -3.30 23.53
C ASP A 137 10.78 -3.09 24.27
N VAL A 138 11.61 -2.21 23.80
CA VAL A 138 12.89 -1.89 24.43
C VAL A 138 12.63 -1.09 25.72
N LYS A 139 13.42 -1.35 26.77
CA LYS A 139 13.28 -0.64 28.06
C LYS A 139 13.44 0.86 27.85
N SER A 140 12.47 1.60 28.37
CA SER A 140 12.47 3.07 28.31
C SER A 140 13.61 3.66 29.13
N ILE A 141 14.38 4.57 28.52
CA ILE A 141 15.28 5.45 29.24
C ILE A 141 14.43 6.64 29.75
N GLN A 142 14.57 6.98 31.03
CA GLN A 142 13.78 8.04 31.67
C GLN A 142 14.17 9.44 31.17
N ILE A 143 13.79 9.75 29.93
CA ILE A 143 13.95 11.09 29.34
C ILE A 143 12.55 11.67 29.10
N SER A 144 12.33 12.93 29.50
CA SER A 144 11.07 13.64 29.23
C SER A 144 10.78 13.65 27.71
N VAL A 145 9.48 13.51 27.34
CA VAL A 145 9.02 13.52 25.93
C VAL A 145 9.50 14.79 25.21
N VAL A 146 9.37 15.96 25.84
CA VAL A 146 9.79 17.25 25.28
C VAL A 146 11.30 17.27 25.01
N ASN A 147 12.10 16.77 25.94
CA ASN A 147 13.56 16.69 25.77
C ASN A 147 13.95 15.67 24.70
N SER A 148 13.20 14.57 24.55
CA SER A 148 13.43 13.58 23.49
C SER A 148 13.14 14.17 22.11
N ILE A 149 12.03 14.90 21.95
CA ILE A 149 11.71 15.61 20.70
C ILE A 149 12.78 16.65 20.36
N ARG A 150 13.14 17.50 21.33
CA ARG A 150 14.14 18.55 21.11
C ARG A 150 15.51 17.96 20.71
N LYS A 151 15.99 16.97 21.44
CA LYS A 151 17.25 16.29 21.13
C LYS A 151 17.16 15.50 19.81
N GLY A 152 16.01 14.88 19.53
CA GLY A 152 15.74 14.19 18.27
C GLY A 152 15.84 15.11 17.07
N LEU A 153 15.22 16.30 17.15
CA LEU A 153 15.35 17.35 16.13
C LEU A 153 16.78 17.87 15.99
N GLN A 154 17.47 18.11 17.09
CA GLN A 154 18.88 18.52 17.06
C GLN A 154 19.74 17.45 16.37
N ASN A 155 19.62 16.19 16.77
CA ASN A 155 20.35 15.08 16.16
C ASN A 155 19.99 14.92 14.68
N PHE A 156 18.74 15.14 14.29
CA PHE A 156 18.32 15.11 12.88
C PHE A 156 19.04 16.18 12.06
N PHE A 157 19.05 17.43 12.52
CA PHE A 157 19.74 18.51 11.82
C PHE A 157 21.26 18.32 11.80
N ASP A 158 21.83 17.81 12.89
CA ASP A 158 23.26 17.49 12.95
C ASP A 158 23.63 16.33 12.02
N THR A 159 22.75 15.32 11.91
CA THR A 159 22.90 14.23 10.95
C THR A 159 22.79 14.75 9.51
N LEU A 160 21.82 15.61 9.21
CA LEU A 160 21.69 16.23 7.90
C LEU A 160 22.94 17.05 7.49
N ARG A 161 23.56 17.72 8.45
CA ARG A 161 24.83 18.43 8.19
C ARG A 161 25.99 17.48 7.91
N LYS A 162 26.08 16.37 8.67
CA LYS A 162 27.13 15.37 8.55
C LYS A 162 26.89 14.40 7.40
N VAL A 163 25.65 14.16 7.01
CA VAL A 163 25.29 13.19 5.95
C VAL A 163 25.93 13.57 4.62
N ARG A 164 26.24 14.86 4.42
CA ARG A 164 26.96 15.36 3.24
C ARG A 164 28.33 14.71 3.05
N ASP A 165 28.91 14.21 4.13
CA ASP A 165 30.21 13.53 4.11
C ASP A 165 30.08 12.05 3.72
N PHE A 166 28.84 11.51 3.76
CA PHE A 166 28.52 10.11 3.46
C PHE A 166 27.79 9.95 2.13
N LYS A 167 28.48 10.16 1.01
CA LYS A 167 27.89 10.12 -0.35
C LYS A 167 27.05 8.87 -0.63
N ASN A 168 27.51 7.70 -0.19
CA ASN A 168 26.78 6.44 -0.42
C ASN A 168 25.44 6.40 0.31
N VAL A 169 25.37 6.95 1.54
CA VAL A 169 24.13 7.03 2.32
C VAL A 169 23.14 7.98 1.66
N ILE A 170 23.61 9.15 1.21
CA ILE A 170 22.78 10.10 0.49
C ILE A 170 22.20 9.48 -0.78
N THR A 171 23.06 8.86 -1.59
CA THR A 171 22.65 8.21 -2.84
C THR A 171 21.61 7.13 -2.58
N PHE A 172 21.78 6.32 -1.54
CA PHE A 172 20.83 5.31 -1.14
C PHE A 172 19.49 5.91 -0.72
N LEU A 173 19.49 6.97 0.12
CA LEU A 173 18.28 7.62 0.60
C LEU A 173 17.48 8.25 -0.55
N PHE A 174 18.16 8.96 -1.46
CA PHE A 174 17.50 9.51 -2.65
C PHE A 174 16.95 8.42 -3.56
N ALA A 175 17.73 7.36 -3.83
CA ALA A 175 17.26 6.25 -4.63
C ALA A 175 16.01 5.59 -4.00
N ARG A 176 16.02 5.37 -2.68
CA ARG A 176 14.87 4.81 -1.95
C ARG A 176 13.65 5.74 -2.04
N MET A 177 13.83 7.04 -1.86
CA MET A 177 12.76 8.01 -1.98
C MET A 177 12.10 7.93 -3.37
N PHE A 178 12.89 8.00 -4.43
CA PHE A 178 12.35 7.99 -5.80
C PHE A 178 11.64 6.68 -6.15
N TYR A 179 12.21 5.52 -5.82
CA TYR A 179 11.53 4.28 -6.18
C TYR A 179 10.31 4.02 -5.32
N GLN A 180 10.28 4.44 -4.06
CA GLN A 180 9.10 4.33 -3.19
C GLN A 180 7.95 5.24 -3.70
N ASP A 181 8.27 6.47 -4.10
CA ASP A 181 7.29 7.37 -4.71
C ASP A 181 6.78 6.81 -6.04
N ALA A 182 7.66 6.22 -6.86
CA ALA A 182 7.26 5.56 -8.09
C ALA A 182 6.32 4.37 -7.85
N LEU A 183 6.58 3.54 -6.85
CA LEU A 183 5.69 2.44 -6.46
C LEU A 183 4.29 2.96 -6.06
N ASN A 184 4.23 3.95 -5.19
CA ASN A 184 2.96 4.55 -4.79
C ASN A 184 2.22 5.15 -6.00
N ALA A 185 2.95 5.84 -6.88
CA ALA A 185 2.41 6.39 -8.11
C ALA A 185 1.84 5.29 -9.04
N MET A 186 2.54 4.17 -9.20
CA MET A 186 2.05 3.05 -10.02
C MET A 186 0.73 2.48 -9.53
N PHE A 187 0.56 2.31 -8.22
CA PHE A 187 -0.70 1.81 -7.66
C PHE A 187 -1.85 2.81 -7.86
N ILE A 188 -1.60 4.10 -7.60
CA ILE A 188 -2.62 5.15 -7.73
C ILE A 188 -2.96 5.39 -9.21
N PHE A 189 -1.96 5.65 -10.04
CA PHE A 189 -2.18 5.98 -11.45
C PHE A 189 -2.56 4.77 -12.28
N GLY A 190 -2.17 3.55 -11.89
CA GLY A 190 -2.63 2.32 -12.54
C GLY A 190 -4.15 2.16 -12.44
N GLY A 191 -4.74 2.42 -11.27
CA GLY A 191 -6.19 2.43 -11.12
C GLY A 191 -6.86 3.55 -11.91
N ILE A 192 -6.31 4.77 -11.86
CA ILE A 192 -6.83 5.91 -12.63
C ILE A 192 -6.75 5.64 -14.15
N TYR A 193 -5.65 5.05 -14.61
CA TYR A 193 -5.48 4.66 -16.01
C TYR A 193 -6.54 3.65 -16.45
N ALA A 194 -6.74 2.61 -15.65
CA ALA A 194 -7.76 1.60 -15.93
C ALA A 194 -9.17 2.22 -15.99
N ALA A 195 -9.50 3.13 -15.07
CA ALA A 195 -10.78 3.82 -15.08
C ALA A 195 -10.97 4.74 -16.29
N GLN A 196 -9.92 5.44 -16.75
CA GLN A 196 -10.05 6.45 -17.81
C GLN A 196 -9.80 5.92 -19.22
N VAL A 197 -8.90 4.95 -19.36
CA VAL A 197 -8.47 4.43 -20.68
C VAL A 197 -9.14 3.12 -21.03
N LEU A 198 -9.37 2.27 -20.01
CA LEU A 198 -10.08 1.00 -20.20
C LEU A 198 -11.56 1.10 -19.85
N ASP A 199 -12.03 2.28 -19.37
CA ASP A 199 -13.41 2.56 -19.00
C ASP A 199 -13.93 1.62 -17.89
N TRP A 200 -13.05 1.27 -16.95
CA TRP A 200 -13.37 0.36 -15.85
C TRP A 200 -14.17 1.06 -14.77
N GLY A 201 -15.22 0.38 -14.30
CA GLY A 201 -16.01 0.80 -13.16
C GLY A 201 -15.36 0.44 -11.82
N PHE A 202 -16.07 0.74 -10.75
CA PHE A 202 -15.58 0.51 -9.39
C PHE A 202 -15.33 -0.96 -9.07
N GLN A 203 -16.16 -1.88 -9.63
CA GLN A 203 -16.04 -3.31 -9.41
C GLN A 203 -14.75 -3.87 -10.03
N GLU A 204 -14.45 -3.52 -11.28
CA GLU A 204 -13.24 -3.94 -11.98
C GLU A 204 -11.97 -3.44 -11.27
N LEU A 205 -12.01 -2.20 -10.75
CA LEU A 205 -10.91 -1.62 -9.96
C LEU A 205 -10.69 -2.36 -8.64
N LEU A 206 -11.74 -2.80 -7.96
CA LEU A 206 -11.59 -3.63 -6.77
C LEU A 206 -11.00 -5.00 -7.10
N ILE A 207 -11.45 -5.64 -8.19
CA ILE A 207 -10.90 -6.91 -8.64
C ILE A 207 -9.42 -6.75 -9.02
N LEU A 208 -9.06 -5.63 -9.67
CA LEU A 208 -7.66 -5.30 -9.94
C LEU A 208 -6.83 -5.26 -8.64
N GLY A 209 -7.34 -4.60 -7.61
CA GLY A 209 -6.70 -4.56 -6.29
C GLY A 209 -6.54 -5.95 -5.67
N ILE A 210 -7.55 -6.83 -5.81
CA ILE A 210 -7.49 -8.22 -5.37
C ILE A 210 -6.38 -8.97 -6.10
N ILE A 211 -6.31 -8.85 -7.43
CA ILE A 211 -5.30 -9.51 -8.26
C ILE A 211 -3.89 -9.04 -7.85
N VAL A 212 -3.69 -7.73 -7.70
CA VAL A 212 -2.39 -7.19 -7.22
C VAL A 212 -1.97 -7.85 -5.91
N ASN A 213 -2.88 -7.92 -4.92
CA ASN A 213 -2.56 -8.47 -3.60
C ASN A 213 -2.25 -9.98 -3.66
N ILE A 214 -2.96 -10.76 -4.49
CA ILE A 214 -2.70 -12.20 -4.68
C ILE A 214 -1.26 -12.45 -5.13
N PHE A 215 -0.73 -11.62 -6.02
CA PHE A 215 0.62 -11.81 -6.56
C PHE A 215 1.70 -11.05 -5.77
N ALA A 216 1.36 -9.95 -5.10
CA ALA A 216 2.30 -9.22 -4.26
C ALA A 216 2.65 -9.98 -2.96
N ALA A 217 1.69 -10.70 -2.38
CA ALA A 217 1.92 -11.45 -1.14
C ALA A 217 3.04 -12.51 -1.29
N PRO A 218 2.97 -13.48 -2.23
CA PRO A 218 4.07 -14.42 -2.44
C PRO A 218 5.34 -13.72 -2.94
N GLY A 219 5.20 -12.66 -3.76
CA GLY A 219 6.31 -11.83 -4.20
C GLY A 219 7.12 -11.25 -3.05
N ALA A 220 6.45 -10.68 -2.03
CA ALA A 220 7.11 -10.13 -0.85
C ALA A 220 7.85 -11.21 -0.03
N ILE A 221 7.22 -12.36 0.22
CA ILE A 221 7.82 -13.46 0.97
C ILE A 221 9.07 -14.00 0.24
N LEU A 222 8.94 -14.25 -1.06
CA LEU A 222 10.06 -14.70 -1.89
C LEU A 222 11.15 -13.64 -1.98
N GLY A 223 10.78 -12.37 -2.09
CA GLY A 223 11.69 -11.23 -2.09
C GLY A 223 12.53 -11.16 -0.83
N GLY A 224 11.91 -11.29 0.34
CA GLY A 224 12.60 -11.35 1.62
C GLY A 224 13.58 -12.53 1.71
N TRP A 225 13.17 -13.72 1.25
CA TRP A 225 14.03 -14.89 1.21
C TRP A 225 15.21 -14.75 0.23
N PHE A 226 14.98 -14.15 -0.94
CA PHE A 226 16.06 -13.82 -1.88
C PHE A 226 16.98 -12.74 -1.33
N ASN A 227 16.42 -11.76 -0.59
CA ASN A 227 17.20 -10.72 0.07
C ASN A 227 18.30 -11.28 0.96
N ASP A 228 17.96 -12.28 1.79
CA ASP A 228 18.92 -12.92 2.69
C ASP A 228 19.97 -13.77 1.93
N ARG A 229 19.67 -14.21 0.69
CA ARG A 229 20.59 -15.08 -0.10
C ARG A 229 21.49 -14.33 -1.07
N ILE A 230 20.92 -13.39 -1.84
CA ILE A 230 21.66 -12.69 -2.91
C ILE A 230 21.93 -11.22 -2.60
N GLY A 231 21.39 -10.74 -1.48
CA GLY A 231 21.56 -9.39 -0.95
C GLY A 231 20.52 -8.39 -1.45
N ALA A 232 20.11 -7.47 -0.57
CA ALA A 232 19.07 -6.48 -0.77
C ALA A 232 19.23 -5.67 -2.07
N LYS A 233 20.44 -5.21 -2.37
CA LYS A 233 20.68 -4.40 -3.56
C LYS A 233 20.26 -5.10 -4.86
N ARG A 234 20.55 -6.40 -4.99
CA ARG A 234 20.22 -7.16 -6.21
C ARG A 234 18.73 -7.38 -6.33
N VAL A 235 18.06 -7.73 -5.23
CA VAL A 235 16.61 -7.94 -5.19
C VAL A 235 15.89 -6.66 -5.57
N VAL A 236 16.22 -5.54 -4.94
CA VAL A 236 15.62 -4.24 -5.24
C VAL A 236 15.86 -3.84 -6.71
N MET A 237 17.09 -4.02 -7.23
CA MET A 237 17.39 -3.70 -8.64
C MET A 237 16.55 -4.53 -9.61
N ILE A 238 16.43 -5.85 -9.40
CA ILE A 238 15.60 -6.73 -10.24
C ILE A 238 14.14 -6.28 -10.18
N SER A 239 13.64 -6.00 -9.00
CA SER A 239 12.26 -5.54 -8.78
C SER A 239 11.99 -4.20 -9.46
N VAL A 240 12.87 -3.22 -9.31
CA VAL A 240 12.73 -1.90 -9.93
C VAL A 240 12.76 -2.01 -11.47
N VAL A 241 13.66 -2.80 -12.03
CA VAL A 241 13.70 -3.03 -13.49
C VAL A 241 12.41 -3.72 -13.95
N GLY A 242 11.93 -4.74 -13.23
CA GLY A 242 10.64 -5.39 -13.52
C GLY A 242 9.48 -4.41 -13.49
N LEU A 243 9.43 -3.54 -12.46
CA LEU A 243 8.41 -2.49 -12.34
C LEU A 243 8.49 -1.46 -13.46
N MET A 244 9.67 -1.06 -13.89
CA MET A 244 9.84 -0.16 -15.06
C MET A 244 9.27 -0.79 -16.33
N VAL A 245 9.60 -2.05 -16.60
CA VAL A 245 9.09 -2.77 -17.79
C VAL A 245 7.58 -2.89 -17.73
N THR A 246 7.03 -3.34 -16.59
CA THR A 246 5.57 -3.47 -16.42
C THR A 246 4.84 -2.14 -16.53
N SER A 247 5.41 -1.03 -16.06
CA SER A 247 4.81 0.30 -16.21
C SER A 247 4.74 0.74 -17.66
N VAL A 248 5.83 0.55 -18.43
CA VAL A 248 5.84 0.86 -19.86
C VAL A 248 4.82 0.00 -20.60
N MET A 249 4.73 -1.29 -20.27
CA MET A 249 3.72 -2.18 -20.84
C MET A 249 2.30 -1.72 -20.48
N ALA A 250 2.04 -1.36 -19.21
CA ALA A 250 0.72 -0.94 -18.76
C ALA A 250 0.22 0.29 -19.54
N VAL A 251 1.03 1.35 -19.67
CA VAL A 251 0.62 2.56 -20.40
C VAL A 251 0.58 2.37 -21.92
N SER A 252 1.11 1.29 -22.46
CA SER A 252 1.08 0.96 -23.87
C SER A 252 -0.16 0.18 -24.31
N ILE A 253 -1.04 -0.16 -23.38
CA ILE A 253 -2.24 -0.96 -23.61
C ILE A 253 -3.47 -0.08 -23.49
N THR A 254 -4.32 -0.09 -24.51
CA THR A 254 -5.64 0.53 -24.52
C THR A 254 -6.71 -0.53 -24.84
N ARG A 255 -7.99 -0.16 -24.91
CA ARG A 255 -9.05 -1.11 -25.30
C ARG A 255 -8.90 -1.60 -26.72
N ASP A 256 -8.35 -0.80 -27.62
CA ASP A 256 -8.28 -1.02 -29.06
C ASP A 256 -6.85 -1.11 -29.62
N THR A 257 -5.81 -0.95 -28.76
CA THR A 257 -4.42 -1.08 -29.16
C THR A 257 -3.56 -1.77 -28.11
N LEU A 258 -2.62 -2.62 -28.55
CA LEU A 258 -1.54 -3.18 -27.74
C LEU A 258 -0.20 -2.60 -28.15
N PHE A 259 0.64 -2.32 -27.16
CA PHE A 259 2.02 -1.83 -27.35
C PHE A 259 2.10 -0.58 -28.26
N PHE A 260 1.10 0.32 -28.17
CA PHE A 260 0.91 1.53 -28.97
C PHE A 260 0.70 1.31 -30.48
N VAL A 261 0.89 0.11 -31.01
CA VAL A 261 1.01 -0.14 -32.46
C VAL A 261 0.05 -1.21 -32.97
N ILE A 262 -0.22 -2.24 -32.19
CA ILE A 262 -1.02 -3.38 -32.66
C ILE A 262 -2.50 -3.06 -32.44
N PRO A 263 -3.28 -2.87 -33.51
CA PRO A 263 -4.71 -2.66 -33.36
C PRO A 263 -5.39 -3.96 -32.93
N ILE A 264 -6.36 -3.86 -32.04
CA ILE A 264 -7.20 -4.95 -31.55
C ILE A 264 -8.65 -4.48 -31.50
N ASP A 265 -9.59 -5.42 -31.48
CA ASP A 265 -10.99 -5.04 -31.34
C ASP A 265 -11.28 -4.62 -29.89
N ALA A 266 -11.91 -3.47 -29.74
CA ALA A 266 -12.33 -2.95 -28.44
C ALA A 266 -13.38 -3.82 -27.75
N TYR A 267 -14.09 -4.64 -28.52
CA TYR A 267 -15.02 -5.64 -28.02
C TYR A 267 -14.72 -7.00 -28.64
N SER A 268 -14.66 -8.03 -27.81
CA SER A 268 -14.51 -9.43 -28.25
C SER A 268 -15.52 -10.30 -27.51
N TYR A 269 -16.45 -10.89 -28.29
CA TYR A 269 -17.44 -11.81 -27.73
C TYR A 269 -16.79 -12.97 -26.96
N THR A 270 -15.71 -13.52 -27.50
CA THR A 270 -14.97 -14.62 -26.88
C THR A 270 -14.37 -14.20 -25.53
N VAL A 271 -13.76 -13.03 -25.44
CA VAL A 271 -13.20 -12.50 -24.17
C VAL A 271 -14.32 -12.28 -23.16
N ASN A 272 -15.38 -11.63 -23.57
CA ASN A 272 -16.53 -11.35 -22.71
C ASN A 272 -17.16 -12.64 -22.16
N GLU A 273 -17.33 -13.67 -23.01
CA GLU A 273 -17.85 -14.98 -22.59
C GLU A 273 -16.92 -15.68 -21.60
N TYR A 274 -15.61 -15.77 -21.87
CA TYR A 274 -14.65 -16.43 -20.96
C TYR A 274 -14.40 -15.69 -19.67
N THR A 275 -14.62 -14.38 -19.64
CA THR A 275 -14.48 -13.55 -18.44
C THR A 275 -15.80 -13.32 -17.69
N PHE A 276 -16.86 -14.02 -18.08
CA PHE A 276 -18.20 -13.85 -17.50
C PHE A 276 -18.71 -12.41 -17.52
N GLY A 277 -18.40 -11.67 -18.58
CA GLY A 277 -18.77 -10.27 -18.73
C GLY A 277 -17.91 -9.28 -17.95
N LEU A 278 -16.82 -9.74 -17.32
CA LEU A 278 -15.95 -8.85 -16.53
C LEU A 278 -15.03 -8.00 -17.42
N TYR A 279 -14.55 -8.57 -18.54
CA TYR A 279 -13.70 -7.87 -19.51
C TYR A 279 -14.28 -8.02 -20.91
N GLU A 280 -14.18 -6.98 -21.70
CA GLU A 280 -14.77 -6.92 -23.03
C GLU A 280 -13.74 -6.98 -24.15
N SER A 281 -12.48 -6.59 -23.89
CA SER A 281 -11.44 -6.53 -24.89
C SER A 281 -10.21 -7.36 -24.53
N ILE A 282 -9.44 -7.74 -25.57
CA ILE A 282 -8.13 -8.37 -25.40
C ILE A 282 -7.18 -7.42 -24.65
N GLY A 283 -7.30 -6.11 -24.88
CA GLY A 283 -6.50 -5.09 -24.18
C GLY A 283 -6.67 -5.14 -22.68
N GLU A 284 -7.90 -5.28 -22.20
CA GLU A 284 -8.20 -5.39 -20.76
C GLU A 284 -7.55 -6.64 -20.14
N VAL A 285 -7.63 -7.79 -20.81
CA VAL A 285 -6.97 -9.01 -20.34
C VAL A 285 -5.44 -8.85 -20.30
N PHE A 286 -4.85 -8.23 -21.34
CA PHE A 286 -3.41 -7.95 -21.34
C PHE A 286 -3.03 -6.98 -20.20
N TYR A 287 -3.85 -5.98 -19.92
CA TYR A 287 -3.63 -5.08 -18.79
C TYR A 287 -3.60 -5.84 -17.46
N VAL A 288 -4.55 -6.75 -17.24
CA VAL A 288 -4.57 -7.63 -16.05
C VAL A 288 -3.29 -8.47 -15.95
N LEU A 289 -2.82 -9.04 -17.06
CA LEU A 289 -1.57 -9.81 -17.07
C LEU A 289 -0.37 -8.93 -16.67
N VAL A 290 -0.29 -7.69 -17.16
CA VAL A 290 0.76 -6.75 -16.77
C VAL A 290 0.67 -6.40 -15.29
N VAL A 291 -0.54 -6.22 -14.76
CA VAL A 291 -0.76 -5.94 -13.34
C VAL A 291 -0.37 -7.12 -12.44
N ILE A 292 -0.52 -8.36 -12.90
CA ILE A 292 0.02 -9.55 -12.21
C ILE A 292 1.54 -9.43 -12.03
N PHE A 293 2.26 -9.08 -13.09
CA PHE A 293 3.71 -8.86 -13.00
C PHE A 293 4.05 -7.67 -12.10
N LEU A 294 3.26 -6.58 -12.17
CA LEU A 294 3.43 -5.43 -11.28
C LEU A 294 3.29 -5.84 -9.80
N GLY A 295 2.26 -6.62 -9.46
CA GLY A 295 2.08 -7.19 -8.13
C GLY A 295 3.29 -8.04 -7.71
N THR A 296 3.74 -8.93 -8.58
CA THR A 296 4.87 -9.84 -8.30
C THR A 296 6.17 -9.08 -7.99
N PHE A 297 6.47 -8.00 -8.71
CA PHE A 297 7.69 -7.20 -8.49
C PHE A 297 7.55 -6.17 -7.38
N SER A 298 6.33 -5.71 -7.06
CA SER A 298 6.11 -4.72 -5.99
C SER A 298 6.39 -5.30 -4.60
N GLY A 299 6.04 -6.56 -4.37
CA GLY A 299 6.30 -7.24 -3.11
C GLY A 299 7.78 -7.21 -2.70
N PRO A 300 8.70 -7.75 -3.52
CA PRO A 300 10.13 -7.75 -3.21
C PRO A 300 10.77 -6.36 -3.16
N ALA A 301 10.20 -5.36 -3.83
CA ALA A 301 10.69 -3.99 -3.78
C ALA A 301 10.41 -3.32 -2.43
N GLN A 302 9.42 -3.79 -1.68
CA GLN A 302 9.00 -3.26 -0.39
C GLN A 302 9.54 -4.07 0.81
N ALA A 303 9.72 -5.37 0.64
CA ALA A 303 10.26 -6.29 1.63
C ALA A 303 11.77 -6.08 1.86
#